data_7384da93b2378ac2c51eb74200fde4a8
#
_entry.id   7384da93b2378ac2c51eb74200fde4a8
#
_cell.length_a   1.000
_cell.length_b   1.000
_cell.length_c   1.000
_cell.angle_alpha   90.00
_cell.angle_beta   90.00
_cell.angle_gamma   90.00
#
_symmetry.space_group_name_H-M   'P 1'
#
loop_
_entity.id
_entity.type
_entity.pdbx_description
1 polymer ?
#
loop_
_entity_poly.entity_id
_entity_poly.type
_entity_poly.pdbx_seq_one_letter_code
_entity_poly.pdbx_strand_id
1 'polypeptide(L)'
;MKAKTLGELRRTYPLEKLRRTVKDEARENLREKLRRGERLFPGIHGYEDTVIPALVQAILAKQNFILLGTRGQAKSRILRSLTSLLDEEVPALATELRDNPLHPISPEGRRLLEEAGDDAPIVWLSREDRYVEKLATPDTTVADLLGDMDPIKAARRGTGMADLESIHYGLLPRANRGIFAVNELADLAPKVQVALFNSLEEGDVQIRGYPLRLPLDVWLVFTANPQDYTARGRIVTPLKDRIGSEIRTHYPRSLEEGARIS
;
A
#
# COMPACT_ATOMS: atom_id res chain seq x y z
N MET A 1 -9.12 17.16 21.07
CA MET A 1 -10.31 16.40 20.59
C MET A 1 -10.13 16.21 19.10
N LYS A 2 -10.34 15.00 18.54
CA LYS A 2 -10.19 14.74 17.10
C LYS A 2 -11.37 15.33 16.35
N ALA A 3 -11.11 15.94 15.19
CA ALA A 3 -12.15 16.44 14.29
C ALA A 3 -13.09 15.29 13.86
N LYS A 4 -14.39 15.55 13.88
CA LYS A 4 -15.44 14.60 13.47
C LYS A 4 -16.04 14.97 12.11
N THR A 5 -15.87 16.22 11.70
CA THR A 5 -16.38 16.73 10.41
C THR A 5 -15.26 17.39 9.62
N LEU A 6 -15.47 17.56 8.32
CA LEU A 6 -14.50 18.22 7.43
C LEU A 6 -14.28 19.68 7.85
N GLY A 7 -15.32 20.40 8.27
CA GLY A 7 -15.20 21.78 8.72
C GLY A 7 -14.37 21.92 10.00
N GLU A 8 -14.51 20.98 10.96
CA GLU A 8 -13.63 20.93 12.14
C GLU A 8 -12.20 20.62 11.74
N LEU A 9 -12.00 19.67 10.79
CA LEU A 9 -10.69 19.28 10.30
C LEU A 9 -9.95 20.45 9.66
N ARG A 10 -10.61 21.23 8.82
CA ARG A 10 -10.04 22.41 8.16
C ARG A 10 -9.53 23.47 9.15
N ARG A 11 -10.14 23.56 10.34
CA ARG A 11 -9.77 24.53 11.38
C ARG A 11 -8.66 24.03 12.29
N THR A 12 -8.51 22.72 12.48
CA THR A 12 -7.69 22.15 13.54
C THR A 12 -6.52 21.30 13.08
N TYR A 13 -6.53 20.84 11.82
CA TYR A 13 -5.51 19.95 11.29
C TYR A 13 -4.62 20.64 10.25
N PRO A 14 -3.30 20.40 10.24
CA PRO A 14 -2.39 20.96 9.24
C PRO A 14 -2.67 20.32 7.86
N LEU A 15 -3.39 21.05 7.00
CA LEU A 15 -3.90 20.56 5.73
C LEU A 15 -2.79 20.16 4.74
N GLU A 16 -1.59 20.74 4.90
CA GLU A 16 -0.40 20.34 4.12
C GLU A 16 -0.06 18.85 4.29
N LYS A 17 -0.33 18.27 5.46
CA LYS A 17 -0.16 16.84 5.70
C LYS A 17 -1.09 15.98 4.82
N LEU A 18 -2.27 16.47 4.47
CA LEU A 18 -3.20 15.78 3.58
C LEU A 18 -2.80 15.83 2.10
N ARG A 19 -1.88 16.71 1.73
CA ARG A 19 -1.38 16.82 0.36
C ARG A 19 -0.21 15.89 0.06
N ARG A 20 0.39 15.30 1.10
CA ARG A 20 1.49 14.35 0.96
C ARG A 20 0.96 13.02 0.45
N THR A 21 1.70 12.38 -0.44
CA THR A 21 1.50 10.97 -0.75
C THR A 21 1.99 10.09 0.41
N VAL A 22 1.55 8.84 0.46
CA VAL A 22 2.04 7.88 1.47
C VAL A 22 3.57 7.70 1.42
N LYS A 23 4.17 7.81 0.23
CA LYS A 23 5.62 7.75 0.06
C LYS A 23 6.32 9.03 0.54
N ASP A 24 5.70 10.19 0.37
CA ASP A 24 6.22 11.45 0.92
C ASP A 24 6.22 11.42 2.45
N GLU A 25 5.11 10.97 3.03
CA GLU A 25 4.96 10.80 4.47
C GLU A 25 6.02 9.87 5.04
N ALA A 26 6.16 8.66 4.48
CA ALA A 26 7.17 7.69 4.92
C ALA A 26 8.60 8.23 4.80
N ARG A 27 8.91 8.95 3.71
CA ARG A 27 10.21 9.61 3.50
C ARG A 27 10.48 10.70 4.53
N GLU A 28 9.51 11.55 4.80
CA GLU A 28 9.66 12.64 5.78
C GLU A 28 9.86 12.09 7.19
N ASN A 29 9.04 11.12 7.59
CA ASN A 29 9.14 10.48 8.90
C ASN A 29 10.46 9.71 9.04
N LEU A 30 10.94 9.03 7.99
CA LEU A 30 12.26 8.41 7.98
C LEU A 30 13.37 9.44 8.19
N ARG A 31 13.33 10.57 7.48
CA ARG A 31 14.34 11.64 7.62
C ARG A 31 14.35 12.21 9.04
N GLU A 32 13.19 12.37 9.66
CA GLU A 32 13.10 12.85 11.03
C GLU A 32 13.69 11.85 12.03
N LYS A 33 13.37 10.56 11.89
CA LYS A 33 13.97 9.49 12.70
C LYS A 33 15.50 9.44 12.57
N LEU A 34 16.00 9.56 11.34
CA LEU A 34 17.46 9.60 11.10
C LEU A 34 18.13 10.82 11.75
N ARG A 35 17.51 12.01 11.71
CA ARG A 35 18.03 13.21 12.37
C ARG A 35 18.09 13.08 13.89
N ARG A 36 17.13 12.35 14.48
CA ARG A 36 17.08 12.06 15.92
C ARG A 36 17.99 10.92 16.35
N GLY A 37 18.63 10.23 15.40
CA GLY A 37 19.42 9.04 15.69
C GLY A 37 18.59 7.85 16.20
N GLU A 38 17.30 7.82 15.89
CA GLU A 38 16.42 6.74 16.30
C GLU A 38 16.79 5.44 15.57
N ARG A 39 16.74 4.32 16.28
CA ARG A 39 16.92 3.01 15.69
C ARG A 39 15.77 2.71 14.73
N LEU A 40 16.12 2.48 13.47
CA LEU A 40 15.14 2.08 12.46
C LEU A 40 14.79 0.60 12.60
N PHE A 41 13.53 0.27 12.35
CA PHE A 41 13.01 -1.10 12.32
C PHE A 41 13.35 -1.91 13.58
N PRO A 42 12.86 -1.48 14.77
CA PRO A 42 13.14 -2.16 16.02
C PRO A 42 12.69 -3.63 15.95
N GLY A 43 13.54 -4.53 16.45
CA GLY A 43 13.32 -5.97 16.39
C GLY A 43 13.78 -6.65 15.09
N ILE A 44 14.34 -5.90 14.13
CA ILE A 44 15.10 -6.43 13.00
C ILE A 44 16.58 -6.38 13.36
N HIS A 45 17.26 -7.53 13.31
CA HIS A 45 18.67 -7.69 13.69
C HIS A 45 19.45 -8.37 12.58
N GLY A 46 20.77 -8.09 12.50
CA GLY A 46 21.69 -8.67 11.52
C GLY A 46 21.60 -8.06 10.13
N TYR A 47 20.85 -6.94 9.97
CA TYR A 47 20.65 -6.23 8.71
C TYR A 47 21.13 -4.78 8.74
N GLU A 48 21.77 -4.38 9.82
CA GLU A 48 22.16 -3.00 10.09
C GLU A 48 23.07 -2.42 8.99
N ASP A 49 24.00 -3.24 8.46
CA ASP A 49 24.98 -2.84 7.46
C ASP A 49 24.62 -3.25 6.01
N THR A 50 23.49 -3.88 5.79
CA THR A 50 23.11 -4.45 4.50
C THR A 50 21.71 -4.07 4.05
N VAL A 51 20.70 -4.74 4.57
CA VAL A 51 19.31 -4.57 4.15
C VAL A 51 18.75 -3.22 4.60
N ILE A 52 19.03 -2.78 5.82
CA ILE A 52 18.51 -1.51 6.36
C ILE A 52 19.01 -0.31 5.54
N PRO A 53 20.31 -0.16 5.19
CA PRO A 53 20.75 0.91 4.31
C PRO A 53 20.08 0.89 2.93
N ALA A 54 19.88 -0.28 2.33
CA ALA A 54 19.20 -0.42 1.05
C ALA A 54 17.72 -0.03 1.15
N LEU A 55 17.03 -0.39 2.24
CA LEU A 55 15.67 0.07 2.53
C LEU A 55 15.61 1.60 2.67
N VAL A 56 16.53 2.18 3.43
CA VAL A 56 16.63 3.64 3.60
C VAL A 56 16.75 4.33 2.24
N GLN A 57 17.61 3.83 1.36
CA GLN A 57 17.80 4.39 0.01
C GLN A 57 16.50 4.29 -0.81
N ALA A 58 15.84 3.13 -0.82
CA ALA A 58 14.59 2.92 -1.55
C ALA A 58 13.48 3.87 -1.05
N ILE A 59 13.35 4.05 0.27
CA ILE A 59 12.35 4.93 0.89
C ILE A 59 12.66 6.41 0.58
N LEU A 60 13.91 6.83 0.70
CA LEU A 60 14.32 8.19 0.36
C LEU A 60 14.12 8.52 -1.12
N ALA A 61 14.25 7.54 -2.00
CA ALA A 61 13.96 7.64 -3.43
C ALA A 61 12.47 7.48 -3.77
N LYS A 62 11.60 7.26 -2.77
CA LYS A 62 10.15 7.02 -2.94
C LYS A 62 9.83 5.85 -3.88
N GLN A 63 10.66 4.83 -3.89
CA GLN A 63 10.51 3.69 -4.77
C GLN A 63 9.58 2.63 -4.19
N ASN A 64 8.89 1.91 -5.06
CA ASN A 64 8.41 0.58 -4.76
C ASN A 64 9.61 -0.36 -4.70
N PHE A 65 9.56 -1.42 -3.91
CA PHE A 65 10.69 -2.34 -3.81
C PHE A 65 10.25 -3.79 -3.59
N ILE A 66 11.18 -4.69 -3.85
CA ILE A 66 11.02 -6.11 -3.56
C ILE A 66 12.14 -6.62 -2.66
N LEU A 67 11.77 -7.39 -1.63
CA LEU A 67 12.70 -8.13 -0.80
C LEU A 67 12.92 -9.53 -1.40
N LEU A 68 14.15 -9.82 -1.76
CA LEU A 68 14.54 -11.10 -2.34
C LEU A 68 15.31 -11.92 -1.30
N GLY A 69 14.76 -13.07 -0.94
CA GLY A 69 15.39 -13.95 0.04
C GLY A 69 14.62 -15.25 0.25
N THR A 70 15.29 -16.24 0.80
CA THR A 70 14.68 -17.53 1.13
C THR A 70 13.74 -17.41 2.33
N ARG A 71 13.05 -18.48 2.67
CA ARG A 71 12.18 -18.53 3.84
C ARG A 71 12.99 -18.31 5.12
N GLY A 72 12.37 -17.73 6.15
CA GLY A 72 13.01 -17.48 7.45
C GLY A 72 13.89 -16.23 7.51
N GLN A 73 14.01 -15.44 6.45
CA GLN A 73 14.84 -14.22 6.41
C GLN A 73 14.05 -12.94 6.75
N ALA A 74 13.05 -13.04 7.60
CA ALA A 74 12.28 -11.93 8.18
C ALA A 74 11.62 -10.97 7.15
N LYS A 75 11.49 -11.32 5.86
CA LYS A 75 10.95 -10.44 4.80
C LYS A 75 9.60 -9.82 5.19
N SER A 76 8.60 -10.64 5.54
CA SER A 76 7.27 -10.13 5.92
C SER A 76 7.31 -9.28 7.20
N ARG A 77 8.22 -9.60 8.15
CA ARG A 77 8.42 -8.78 9.35
C ARG A 77 8.96 -7.39 9.01
N ILE A 78 9.91 -7.32 8.05
CA ILE A 78 10.42 -6.05 7.53
C ILE A 78 9.28 -5.26 6.89
N LEU A 79 8.46 -5.88 6.02
CA LEU A 79 7.34 -5.18 5.38
C LEU A 79 6.35 -4.61 6.40
N ARG A 80 5.98 -5.38 7.42
CA ARG A 80 5.09 -4.90 8.49
C ARG A 80 5.70 -3.77 9.31
N SER A 81 7.01 -3.78 9.51
CA SER A 81 7.70 -2.72 10.25
C SER A 81 7.71 -1.36 9.55
N LEU A 82 7.41 -1.32 8.24
CA LEU A 82 7.26 -0.06 7.48
C LEU A 82 6.12 0.81 8.01
N THR A 83 5.12 0.24 8.70
CA THR A 83 4.05 1.02 9.35
C THR A 83 4.60 2.03 10.34
N SER A 84 5.77 1.77 10.95
CA SER A 84 6.46 2.70 11.86
C SER A 84 6.93 4.00 11.18
N LEU A 85 6.91 4.04 9.85
CA LEU A 85 7.22 5.22 9.04
C LEU A 85 5.98 6.02 8.66
N LEU A 86 4.78 5.53 8.98
CA LEU A 86 3.53 6.28 8.80
C LEU A 86 3.21 7.10 10.05
N ASP A 87 2.49 8.20 9.87
CA ASP A 87 1.92 8.97 10.98
C ASP A 87 1.03 8.05 11.83
N GLU A 88 0.96 8.27 13.12
CA GLU A 88 0.18 7.43 14.04
C GLU A 88 -1.28 7.34 13.62
N GLU A 89 -1.82 8.45 13.17
CA GLU A 89 -3.19 8.55 12.68
C GLU A 89 -3.29 9.60 11.57
N VAL A 90 -4.15 9.34 10.60
CA VAL A 90 -4.50 10.31 9.56
C VAL A 90 -6.01 10.40 9.39
N PRO A 91 -6.56 11.59 9.11
CA PRO A 91 -7.99 11.72 8.84
C PRO A 91 -8.34 11.28 7.42
N ALA A 92 -9.51 10.68 7.27
CA ALA A 92 -10.10 10.26 6.01
C ALA A 92 -11.60 10.53 5.99
N LEU A 93 -12.21 10.60 4.81
CA LEU A 93 -13.66 10.53 4.70
C LEU A 93 -14.15 9.14 5.11
N ALA A 94 -15.36 9.06 5.65
CA ALA A 94 -16.00 7.81 6.04
C ALA A 94 -16.54 7.05 4.82
N THR A 95 -15.63 6.68 3.89
CA THR A 95 -15.91 5.95 2.65
C THR A 95 -15.19 4.60 2.61
N GLU A 96 -15.60 3.70 1.70
CA GLU A 96 -14.95 2.39 1.57
C GLU A 96 -13.45 2.52 1.20
N LEU A 97 -13.08 3.51 0.35
CA LEU A 97 -11.69 3.77 -0.04
C LEU A 97 -10.94 4.72 0.89
N ARG A 98 -11.56 5.13 2.01
CA ARG A 98 -10.90 5.99 3.01
C ARG A 98 -10.32 7.24 2.35
N ASP A 99 -11.14 7.89 1.53
CA ASP A 99 -10.75 9.00 0.68
C ASP A 99 -10.06 10.13 1.43
N ASN A 100 -9.14 10.78 0.73
CA ASN A 100 -8.56 12.01 1.22
C ASN A 100 -9.65 13.08 1.35
N PRO A 101 -9.81 13.71 2.54
CA PRO A 101 -10.84 14.71 2.75
C PRO A 101 -10.79 15.94 1.82
N LEU A 102 -9.62 16.23 1.22
CA LEU A 102 -9.46 17.34 0.30
C LEU A 102 -9.60 16.93 -1.18
N HIS A 103 -9.28 15.65 -1.48
CA HIS A 103 -9.22 15.14 -2.87
C HIS A 103 -9.76 13.72 -2.93
N PRO A 104 -11.08 13.51 -2.82
CA PRO A 104 -11.66 12.18 -2.90
C PRO A 104 -11.50 11.62 -4.32
N ILE A 105 -11.07 10.35 -4.39
CA ILE A 105 -10.88 9.64 -5.65
C ILE A 105 -12.08 8.76 -6.00
N SER A 106 -12.86 8.32 -5.00
CA SER A 106 -14.03 7.48 -5.22
C SER A 106 -15.27 8.29 -5.61
N PRO A 107 -16.22 7.70 -6.37
CA PRO A 107 -17.54 8.31 -6.60
C PRO A 107 -18.29 8.59 -5.29
N GLU A 108 -18.23 7.65 -4.33
CA GLU A 108 -18.81 7.79 -3.00
C GLU A 108 -18.25 9.01 -2.25
N GLY A 109 -16.92 9.19 -2.25
CA GLY A 109 -16.29 10.31 -1.57
C GLY A 109 -16.64 11.66 -2.19
N ARG A 110 -16.71 11.74 -3.52
CA ARG A 110 -17.13 12.97 -4.21
C ARG A 110 -18.56 13.34 -3.88
N ARG A 111 -19.47 12.36 -3.96
CA ARG A 111 -20.87 12.58 -3.59
C ARG A 111 -21.03 13.00 -2.13
N LEU A 112 -20.31 12.34 -1.21
CA LEU A 112 -20.34 12.69 0.22
C LEU A 112 -19.96 14.15 0.46
N LEU A 113 -18.94 14.67 -0.26
CA LEU A 113 -18.57 16.08 -0.16
C LEU A 113 -19.58 17.02 -0.79
N GLU A 114 -20.22 16.64 -1.90
CA GLU A 114 -21.26 17.43 -2.55
C GLU A 114 -22.51 17.56 -1.67
N GLU A 115 -22.92 16.48 -1.01
CA GLU A 115 -24.12 16.43 -0.18
C GLU A 115 -23.91 17.06 1.22
N ALA A 116 -22.82 16.75 1.88
CA ALA A 116 -22.56 17.13 3.28
C ALA A 116 -21.64 18.34 3.45
N GLY A 117 -20.83 18.69 2.45
CA GLY A 117 -19.90 19.82 2.54
C GLY A 117 -19.01 19.75 3.77
N ASP A 118 -19.02 20.78 4.60
CA ASP A 118 -18.23 20.85 5.83
C ASP A 118 -18.73 19.91 6.95
N ASP A 119 -19.95 19.37 6.85
CA ASP A 119 -20.49 18.38 7.77
C ASP A 119 -20.09 16.94 7.38
N ALA A 120 -19.36 16.75 6.27
CA ALA A 120 -18.89 15.44 5.84
C ALA A 120 -18.12 14.73 6.97
N PRO A 121 -18.51 13.49 7.33
CA PRO A 121 -17.95 12.78 8.47
C PRO A 121 -16.49 12.37 8.22
N ILE A 122 -15.66 12.59 9.23
CA ILE A 122 -14.24 12.22 9.26
C ILE A 122 -14.01 11.05 10.18
N VAL A 123 -13.29 10.06 9.69
CA VAL A 123 -12.74 8.93 10.45
C VAL A 123 -11.22 9.07 10.57
N TRP A 124 -10.65 8.52 11.63
CA TRP A 124 -9.20 8.54 11.86
C TRP A 124 -8.66 7.13 11.67
N LEU A 125 -7.75 7.00 10.73
CA LEU A 125 -7.09 5.74 10.41
C LEU A 125 -5.79 5.62 11.19
N SER A 126 -5.61 4.55 11.95
CA SER A 126 -4.32 4.22 12.54
C SER A 126 -3.32 3.82 11.45
N ARG A 127 -2.03 3.81 11.77
CA ARG A 127 -0.99 3.32 10.85
C ARG A 127 -1.19 1.84 10.52
N GLU A 128 -1.72 1.06 11.44
CA GLU A 128 -2.03 -0.36 11.28
C GLU A 128 -3.18 -0.58 10.29
N ASP A 129 -4.22 0.26 10.32
CA ASP A 129 -5.34 0.23 9.38
C ASP A 129 -4.90 0.53 7.94
N ARG A 130 -3.74 1.14 7.77
CA ARG A 130 -3.15 1.56 6.50
C ARG A 130 -2.16 0.55 5.93
N TYR A 131 -2.08 -0.63 6.50
CA TYR A 131 -1.26 -1.73 6.01
C TYR A 131 -2.14 -2.89 5.57
N VAL A 132 -2.12 -3.19 4.28
CA VAL A 132 -2.85 -4.31 3.69
C VAL A 132 -1.83 -5.32 3.16
N GLU A 133 -1.98 -6.57 3.54
CA GLU A 133 -1.05 -7.64 3.18
C GLU A 133 -1.80 -8.78 2.46
N LYS A 134 -1.24 -9.25 1.36
CA LYS A 134 -1.72 -10.44 0.64
C LYS A 134 -0.58 -11.43 0.47
N LEU A 135 -0.81 -12.65 0.88
CA LEU A 135 0.00 -13.77 0.42
C LEU A 135 -0.47 -14.16 -0.99
N ALA A 136 0.42 -14.07 -1.96
CA ALA A 136 0.14 -14.52 -3.32
C ALA A 136 -0.04 -16.03 -3.35
N THR A 137 -1.04 -16.47 -4.10
CA THR A 137 -1.33 -17.88 -4.35
C THR A 137 -1.77 -18.02 -5.81
N PRO A 138 -1.62 -19.20 -6.44
CA PRO A 138 -2.00 -19.41 -7.85
C PRO A 138 -3.47 -19.16 -8.16
N ASP A 139 -4.34 -19.29 -7.16
CA ASP A 139 -5.79 -19.05 -7.24
C ASP A 139 -6.19 -17.59 -7.01
N THR A 140 -5.23 -16.72 -6.60
CA THR A 140 -5.48 -15.27 -6.47
C THR A 140 -5.94 -14.70 -7.81
N THR A 141 -7.07 -14.00 -7.81
CA THR A 141 -7.67 -13.42 -9.01
C THR A 141 -7.43 -11.93 -9.14
N VAL A 142 -7.65 -11.38 -10.35
CA VAL A 142 -7.64 -9.92 -10.57
C VAL A 142 -8.75 -9.25 -9.74
N ALA A 143 -9.91 -9.89 -9.60
CA ALA A 143 -11.01 -9.38 -8.79
C ALA A 143 -10.65 -9.27 -7.31
N ASP A 144 -9.90 -10.22 -6.76
CA ASP A 144 -9.41 -10.15 -5.37
C ASP A 144 -8.52 -8.93 -5.13
N LEU A 145 -7.69 -8.60 -6.12
CA LEU A 145 -6.71 -7.50 -5.98
C LEU A 145 -7.30 -6.15 -6.37
N LEU A 146 -8.00 -6.05 -7.50
CA LEU A 146 -8.48 -4.77 -8.03
C LEU A 146 -9.95 -4.54 -7.73
N GLY A 147 -10.73 -5.59 -7.71
CA GLY A 147 -12.18 -5.53 -7.55
C GLY A 147 -12.95 -5.99 -8.80
N ASP A 148 -14.24 -6.07 -8.64
CA ASP A 148 -15.20 -6.43 -9.69
C ASP A 148 -16.56 -5.75 -9.42
N MET A 149 -17.48 -5.88 -10.37
CA MET A 149 -18.85 -5.41 -10.17
C MET A 149 -19.59 -6.32 -9.19
N ASP A 150 -20.34 -5.69 -8.28
CA ASP A 150 -21.23 -6.39 -7.38
C ASP A 150 -22.67 -6.37 -7.93
N PRO A 151 -23.13 -7.48 -8.53
CA PRO A 151 -24.48 -7.55 -9.09
C PRO A 151 -25.58 -7.38 -8.03
N ILE A 152 -25.28 -7.69 -6.76
CA ILE A 152 -26.22 -7.53 -5.64
C ILE A 152 -26.36 -6.06 -5.28
N LYS A 153 -25.26 -5.31 -5.23
CA LYS A 153 -25.30 -3.85 -5.02
C LYS A 153 -26.07 -3.16 -6.15
N ALA A 154 -25.81 -3.53 -7.41
CA ALA A 154 -26.50 -3.00 -8.59
C ALA A 154 -28.02 -3.26 -8.54
N ALA A 155 -28.42 -4.50 -8.22
CA ALA A 155 -29.83 -4.87 -8.12
C ALA A 155 -30.57 -4.14 -6.98
N ARG A 156 -29.94 -3.98 -5.82
CA ARG A 156 -30.53 -3.28 -4.66
C ARG A 156 -30.80 -1.81 -4.91
N ARG A 157 -29.99 -1.16 -5.75
CA ARG A 157 -30.12 0.27 -6.08
C ARG A 157 -31.04 0.53 -7.26
N GLY A 158 -31.49 -0.50 -7.98
CA GLY A 158 -32.30 -0.34 -9.20
C GLY A 158 -31.54 0.34 -10.33
N THR A 159 -30.23 0.46 -10.21
CA THR A 159 -29.33 1.03 -11.21
C THR A 159 -28.78 -0.09 -12.08
N GLY A 160 -28.54 0.19 -13.36
CA GLY A 160 -27.93 -0.80 -14.26
C GLY A 160 -26.51 -1.20 -13.80
N MET A 161 -25.98 -2.32 -14.32
CA MET A 161 -24.60 -2.77 -14.03
C MET A 161 -23.49 -1.75 -14.39
N ALA A 162 -23.86 -0.62 -14.99
CA ALA A 162 -22.95 0.49 -15.29
C ALA A 162 -22.77 1.51 -14.15
N ASP A 163 -23.44 1.29 -13.00
CA ASP A 163 -23.32 2.18 -11.85
C ASP A 163 -21.98 1.96 -11.13
N LEU A 164 -21.13 2.99 -11.17
CA LEU A 164 -19.80 3.00 -10.54
C LEU A 164 -19.84 2.77 -9.02
N GLU A 165 -21.00 3.00 -8.37
CA GLU A 165 -21.19 2.74 -6.95
C GLU A 165 -21.50 1.27 -6.64
N SER A 166 -21.76 0.45 -7.67
CA SER A 166 -21.95 -0.99 -7.54
C SER A 166 -20.64 -1.79 -7.59
N ILE A 167 -19.48 -1.10 -7.52
CA ILE A 167 -18.18 -1.75 -7.50
C ILE A 167 -17.91 -2.34 -6.11
N HIS A 168 -17.41 -3.57 -6.10
CA HIS A 168 -16.74 -4.18 -4.96
C HIS A 168 -15.24 -4.00 -5.14
N TYR A 169 -14.63 -3.13 -4.32
CA TYR A 169 -13.21 -2.86 -4.41
C TYR A 169 -12.38 -4.00 -3.86
N GLY A 170 -11.32 -4.38 -4.59
CA GLY A 170 -10.35 -5.36 -4.15
C GLY A 170 -9.37 -4.80 -3.11
N LEU A 171 -8.37 -5.61 -2.77
CA LEU A 171 -7.40 -5.26 -1.72
C LEU A 171 -6.54 -4.04 -2.06
N LEU A 172 -6.14 -3.86 -3.32
CA LEU A 172 -5.28 -2.75 -3.72
C LEU A 172 -5.99 -1.39 -3.62
N PRO A 173 -7.22 -1.18 -4.15
CA PRO A 173 -7.95 0.07 -3.90
C PRO A 173 -8.22 0.35 -2.41
N ARG A 174 -8.49 -0.69 -1.61
CA ARG A 174 -8.68 -0.55 -0.14
C ARG A 174 -7.42 -0.17 0.61
N ALA A 175 -6.23 -0.40 0.02
CA ALA A 175 -4.97 0.05 0.57
C ALA A 175 -4.68 1.53 0.27
N ASN A 176 -5.61 2.26 -0.35
CA ASN A 176 -5.46 3.68 -0.67
C ASN A 176 -4.97 4.47 0.55
N ARG A 177 -3.98 5.35 0.36
CA ARG A 177 -3.27 6.13 1.37
C ARG A 177 -2.50 5.27 2.38
N GLY A 178 -2.07 4.08 1.94
CA GLY A 178 -1.35 3.12 2.79
C GLY A 178 -0.34 2.29 2.03
N ILE A 179 0.07 1.21 2.68
CA ILE A 179 1.03 0.24 2.15
C ILE A 179 0.27 -1.00 1.69
N PHE A 180 0.53 -1.45 0.46
CA PHE A 180 0.06 -2.74 -0.01
C PHE A 180 1.24 -3.69 -0.20
N ALA A 181 1.30 -4.72 0.64
CA ALA A 181 2.35 -5.72 0.67
C ALA A 181 1.89 -7.01 -0.01
N VAL A 182 2.61 -7.47 -1.04
CA VAL A 182 2.36 -8.75 -1.69
C VAL A 182 3.52 -9.70 -1.39
N ASN A 183 3.25 -10.72 -0.58
CA ASN A 183 4.21 -11.75 -0.27
C ASN A 183 4.20 -12.85 -1.35
N GLU A 184 5.39 -13.37 -1.69
CA GLU A 184 5.62 -14.43 -2.68
C GLU A 184 5.05 -14.06 -4.06
N LEU A 185 5.40 -12.86 -4.56
CA LEU A 185 4.89 -12.28 -5.81
C LEU A 185 4.90 -13.25 -7.00
N ALA A 186 5.91 -14.14 -7.08
CA ALA A 186 6.07 -15.12 -8.15
C ALA A 186 4.95 -16.16 -8.20
N ASP A 187 4.16 -16.33 -7.14
CA ASP A 187 3.05 -17.27 -7.09
C ASP A 187 1.76 -16.70 -7.71
N LEU A 188 1.72 -15.40 -8.01
CA LEU A 188 0.60 -14.85 -8.77
C LEU A 188 0.61 -15.31 -10.22
N ALA A 189 -0.56 -15.65 -10.73
CA ALA A 189 -0.74 -15.94 -12.16
C ALA A 189 -0.28 -14.73 -13.03
N PRO A 190 0.32 -14.95 -14.22
CA PRO A 190 0.86 -13.87 -15.06
C PRO A 190 -0.15 -12.75 -15.36
N LYS A 191 -1.44 -13.08 -15.58
CA LYS A 191 -2.50 -12.10 -15.81
C LYS A 191 -2.73 -11.16 -14.64
N VAL A 192 -2.53 -11.66 -13.42
CA VAL A 192 -2.68 -10.87 -12.18
C VAL A 192 -1.48 -9.94 -11.99
N GLN A 193 -0.29 -10.44 -12.30
CA GLN A 193 0.94 -9.62 -12.30
C GLN A 193 0.85 -8.48 -13.33
N VAL A 194 0.28 -8.71 -14.52
CA VAL A 194 0.06 -7.66 -15.53
C VAL A 194 -0.91 -6.61 -15.01
N ALA A 195 -1.97 -7.01 -14.30
CA ALA A 195 -2.90 -6.05 -13.69
C ALA A 195 -2.22 -5.17 -12.63
N LEU A 196 -1.35 -5.75 -11.80
CA LEU A 196 -0.52 -4.98 -10.85
C LEU A 196 0.47 -4.05 -11.57
N PHE A 197 1.09 -4.51 -12.65
CA PHE A 197 2.00 -3.72 -13.47
C PHE A 197 1.31 -2.44 -13.99
N ASN A 198 0.12 -2.58 -14.57
CA ASN A 198 -0.64 -1.42 -15.07
C ASN A 198 -0.92 -0.41 -13.95
N SER A 199 -1.26 -0.89 -12.75
CA SER A 199 -1.47 -0.02 -11.59
C SER A 199 -0.18 0.70 -11.14
N LEU A 200 0.98 0.05 -11.28
CA LEU A 200 2.28 0.65 -10.98
C LEU A 200 2.69 1.73 -12.00
N GLU A 201 2.38 1.51 -13.27
CA GLU A 201 2.79 2.39 -14.36
C GLU A 201 1.89 3.61 -14.49
N GLU A 202 0.59 3.40 -14.51
CA GLU A 202 -0.40 4.46 -14.73
C GLU A 202 -0.77 5.19 -13.44
N GLY A 203 -0.43 4.62 -12.27
CA GLY A 203 -0.81 5.16 -10.95
C GLY A 203 -2.33 5.09 -10.72
N ASP A 204 -3.04 4.38 -11.58
CA ASP A 204 -4.48 4.19 -11.44
C ASP A 204 -4.89 2.72 -11.59
N VAL A 205 -6.13 2.43 -11.24
CA VAL A 205 -6.73 1.10 -11.36
C VAL A 205 -7.92 1.16 -12.29
N GLN A 206 -7.92 0.31 -13.31
CA GLN A 206 -9.10 0.05 -14.13
C GLN A 206 -9.82 -1.20 -13.63
N ILE A 207 -11.08 -1.05 -13.22
CA ILE A 207 -11.92 -2.16 -12.82
C ILE A 207 -12.65 -2.67 -14.05
N ARG A 208 -12.33 -3.89 -14.46
CA ARG A 208 -12.88 -4.77 -15.50
C ARG A 208 -13.95 -4.14 -16.40
N GLY A 209 -13.53 -3.58 -17.56
CA GLY A 209 -14.45 -3.11 -18.60
C GLY A 209 -15.20 -1.81 -18.27
N TYR A 210 -14.95 -1.20 -17.14
CA TYR A 210 -15.54 0.07 -16.72
C TYR A 210 -14.52 1.20 -16.85
N PRO A 211 -14.95 2.40 -17.28
CA PRO A 211 -14.06 3.55 -17.47
C PRO A 211 -13.68 4.23 -16.14
N LEU A 212 -13.80 3.53 -15.01
CA LEU A 212 -13.41 4.08 -13.72
C LEU A 212 -11.90 3.98 -13.57
N ARG A 213 -11.25 5.14 -13.50
CA ARG A 213 -9.85 5.28 -13.11
C ARG A 213 -9.77 5.81 -11.69
N LEU A 214 -9.06 5.09 -10.83
CA LEU A 214 -8.80 5.47 -9.45
C LEU A 214 -7.33 5.83 -9.31
N PRO A 215 -6.98 7.11 -9.20
CA PRO A 215 -5.60 7.55 -8.94
C PRO A 215 -5.23 7.24 -7.50
N LEU A 216 -4.80 6.00 -7.26
CA LEU A 216 -4.49 5.51 -5.93
C LEU A 216 -3.18 6.08 -5.38
N ASP A 217 -3.21 6.48 -4.13
CA ASP A 217 -2.01 6.78 -3.35
C ASP A 217 -1.61 5.55 -2.52
N VAL A 218 -0.84 4.64 -3.12
CA VAL A 218 -0.43 3.38 -2.49
C VAL A 218 1.08 3.17 -2.64
N TRP A 219 1.70 2.75 -1.55
CA TRP A 219 3.09 2.28 -1.58
C TRP A 219 3.11 0.76 -1.72
N LEU A 220 3.56 0.28 -2.88
CA LEU A 220 3.62 -1.13 -3.23
C LEU A 220 4.96 -1.72 -2.81
N VAL A 221 4.91 -2.80 -2.03
CA VAL A 221 6.08 -3.52 -1.55
C VAL A 221 5.89 -5.04 -1.71
N PHE A 222 6.96 -5.74 -2.06
CA PHE A 222 6.87 -7.12 -2.48
C PHE A 222 7.88 -8.01 -1.76
N THR A 223 7.59 -9.31 -1.70
CA THR A 223 8.61 -10.33 -1.41
C THR A 223 8.62 -11.40 -2.50
N ALA A 224 9.77 -12.00 -2.74
CA ALA A 224 9.91 -13.20 -3.54
C ALA A 224 11.15 -14.01 -3.13
N ASN A 225 11.21 -15.27 -3.56
CA ASN A 225 12.42 -16.06 -3.52
C ASN A 225 13.33 -15.66 -4.71
N PRO A 226 14.64 -15.47 -4.54
CA PRO A 226 15.55 -15.14 -5.63
C PRO A 226 15.49 -16.09 -6.82
N GLN A 227 15.29 -17.37 -6.58
CA GLN A 227 15.17 -18.39 -7.65
C GLN A 227 13.92 -18.14 -8.50
N ASP A 228 12.79 -17.83 -7.87
CA ASP A 228 11.54 -17.56 -8.56
C ASP A 228 11.57 -16.22 -9.29
N TYR A 229 12.29 -15.24 -8.73
CA TYR A 229 12.47 -13.94 -9.36
C TYR A 229 13.31 -14.00 -10.62
N THR A 230 14.35 -14.87 -10.66
CA THR A 230 15.23 -15.03 -11.81
C THR A 230 14.72 -16.04 -12.84
N ALA A 231 13.85 -16.99 -12.44
CA ALA A 231 13.30 -18.00 -13.33
C ALA A 231 12.40 -17.38 -14.41
N ARG A 232 12.57 -17.86 -15.67
CA ARG A 232 11.72 -17.40 -16.79
C ARG A 232 10.25 -17.72 -16.54
N GLY A 233 9.39 -16.71 -16.73
CA GLY A 233 7.94 -16.87 -16.68
C GLY A 233 7.32 -16.84 -15.27
N ARG A 234 8.11 -16.79 -14.21
CA ARG A 234 7.59 -16.68 -12.84
C ARG A 234 7.14 -15.26 -12.50
N ILE A 235 7.98 -14.26 -12.78
CA ILE A 235 7.60 -12.84 -12.66
C ILE A 235 7.75 -12.21 -14.04
N VAL A 236 6.70 -11.57 -14.51
CA VAL A 236 6.69 -10.93 -15.83
C VAL A 236 7.70 -9.78 -15.88
N THR A 237 8.48 -9.71 -16.97
CA THR A 237 9.53 -8.70 -17.14
C THR A 237 9.03 -7.27 -16.96
N PRO A 238 7.89 -6.85 -17.54
CA PRO A 238 7.39 -5.49 -17.33
C PRO A 238 7.18 -5.12 -15.86
N LEU A 239 6.75 -6.06 -15.02
CA LEU A 239 6.59 -5.82 -13.59
C LEU A 239 7.94 -5.65 -12.89
N LYS A 240 8.94 -6.47 -13.23
CA LYS A 240 10.33 -6.32 -12.70
C LYS A 240 10.90 -4.94 -13.00
N ASP A 241 10.75 -4.48 -14.23
CA ASP A 241 11.32 -3.20 -14.69
C ASP A 241 10.68 -1.98 -13.98
N ARG A 242 9.49 -2.16 -13.39
CA ARG A 242 8.76 -1.09 -12.67
C ARG A 242 8.95 -1.14 -11.15
N ILE A 243 9.51 -2.23 -10.63
CA ILE A 243 9.94 -2.28 -9.22
C ILE A 243 11.25 -1.52 -9.11
N GLY A 244 11.23 -0.39 -8.42
CA GLY A 244 12.35 0.56 -8.40
C GLY A 244 13.59 0.07 -7.68
N SER A 245 13.45 -0.82 -6.68
CA SER A 245 14.57 -1.36 -5.91
C SER A 245 14.44 -2.85 -5.63
N GLU A 246 15.53 -3.58 -5.81
CA GLU A 246 15.69 -4.97 -5.44
C GLU A 246 16.62 -5.08 -4.23
N ILE A 247 16.12 -5.59 -3.13
CA ILE A 247 16.86 -5.68 -1.86
C ILE A 247 17.00 -7.15 -1.49
N ARG A 248 18.23 -7.64 -1.43
CA ARG A 248 18.52 -9.02 -1.08
C ARG A 248 18.68 -9.18 0.42
N THR A 249 17.90 -10.06 1.02
CA THR A 249 18.04 -10.50 2.41
C THR A 249 18.99 -11.70 2.49
N HIS A 250 19.47 -12.01 3.68
CA HIS A 250 20.40 -13.12 3.93
C HIS A 250 20.13 -13.75 5.31
N TYR A 251 20.71 -14.88 5.58
CA TYR A 251 20.76 -15.46 6.92
C TYR A 251 21.77 -14.72 7.80
N PRO A 252 21.68 -14.85 9.15
CA PRO A 252 22.69 -14.33 10.05
C PRO A 252 24.11 -14.75 9.60
N ARG A 253 25.04 -13.81 9.63
CA ARG A 253 26.42 -14.03 9.18
C ARG A 253 27.33 -14.54 10.28
N SER A 254 26.87 -14.45 11.54
CA SER A 254 27.59 -14.95 12.72
C SER A 254 26.65 -15.63 13.71
N LEU A 255 27.20 -16.44 14.60
CA LEU A 255 26.46 -17.04 15.70
C LEU A 255 25.89 -16.00 16.67
N GLU A 256 26.60 -14.87 16.84
CA GLU A 256 26.16 -13.76 17.69
C GLU A 256 24.93 -13.07 17.09
N GLU A 257 24.91 -12.85 15.76
CA GLU A 257 23.72 -12.32 15.07
C GLU A 257 22.55 -13.30 15.20
N GLY A 258 22.78 -14.60 15.03
CA GLY A 258 21.76 -15.63 15.21
C GLY A 258 21.16 -15.65 16.60
N ALA A 259 21.99 -15.54 17.63
CA ALA A 259 21.55 -15.50 19.02
C ALA A 259 20.69 -14.26 19.39
N ARG A 260 20.84 -13.14 18.67
CA ARG A 260 20.01 -11.94 18.88
C ARG A 260 18.62 -12.04 18.25
N ILE A 261 18.41 -13.00 17.35
CA ILE A 261 17.17 -13.20 16.62
C ILE A 261 16.25 -14.21 17.34
N SER A 262 16.84 -15.10 18.14
CA SER A 262 16.13 -16.09 18.97
C SER A 262 15.55 -15.45 20.22
#